data_f3fddbab655e97f87de4f11fbc159a46
#
_entry.id   f3fddbab655e97f87de4f11fbc159a46
#
_cell.length_a   1.000
_cell.length_b   1.000
_cell.length_c   1.000
_cell.angle_alpha   90.00
_cell.angle_beta   90.00
_cell.angle_gamma   90.00
#
_symmetry.space_group_name_H-M   'P 1'
#
loop_
_entity.id
_entity.type
_entity.pdbx_description
1 polymer ?
#
loop_
_entity_poly.entity_id
_entity_poly.type
_entity_poly.pdbx_seq_one_letter_code
_entity_poly.pdbx_strand_id
1 'polypeptide(L)'
;MLKTHIATQIYAKICFNTTSGQKKIIESLSEYLAESDPAAIFVLNGYAGTGKTTLIAALVGALKDCGIKPVLLAPTGRAAKVLSRYSGEPALTIHKRIYRQRTNADYESKFSLNINQERGAVFIVDEASMLANGSSDGAIFGSGALLDDLVSYVRGGRDCRLILVGDDAQLPPIGADYSPALDPKALSVYGEVIYTSLDEVVRQEAESGILFNATLVRCMLENGICEVPRFRMDFPDIEAVEGGEFMEKLQDCYDRYGRDETIVITRSNKRANRYNDGIRRYVLGAEEIGRAHV
;
A
#
# COMPACT_ATOMS: atom_id res chain seq x y z
N MET A 1 -21.26 18.16 -15.22
CA MET A 1 -22.27 17.38 -14.45
C MET A 1 -21.66 16.15 -13.77
N LEU A 2 -21.00 15.24 -14.48
CA LEU A 2 -20.43 14.01 -13.84
C LEU A 2 -19.36 14.30 -12.81
N LYS A 3 -18.39 15.19 -13.09
CA LYS A 3 -17.35 15.64 -12.14
C LYS A 3 -17.94 16.11 -10.81
N THR A 4 -18.90 17.03 -10.87
CA THR A 4 -19.55 17.58 -9.65
C THR A 4 -20.30 16.49 -8.89
N HIS A 5 -20.94 15.56 -9.60
CA HIS A 5 -21.65 14.44 -8.97
C HIS A 5 -20.68 13.51 -8.21
N ILE A 6 -19.57 13.11 -8.84
CA ILE A 6 -18.55 12.27 -8.21
C ILE A 6 -17.97 12.97 -6.97
N ALA A 7 -17.59 14.25 -7.08
CA ALA A 7 -17.09 15.01 -5.94
C ALA A 7 -18.09 15.02 -4.78
N THR A 8 -19.37 15.29 -5.06
CA THR A 8 -20.44 15.29 -4.05
C THR A 8 -20.57 13.91 -3.38
N GLN A 9 -20.48 12.82 -4.13
CA GLN A 9 -20.55 11.47 -3.57
C GLN A 9 -19.33 11.17 -2.69
N ILE A 10 -18.12 11.61 -3.06
CA ILE A 10 -16.93 11.44 -2.23
C ILE A 10 -17.11 12.22 -0.91
N TYR A 11 -17.52 13.50 -0.98
CA TYR A 11 -17.76 14.29 0.23
C TYR A 11 -18.83 13.68 1.15
N ALA A 12 -19.89 13.09 0.59
CA ALA A 12 -20.94 12.45 1.37
C ALA A 12 -20.47 11.21 2.17
N LYS A 13 -19.35 10.60 1.77
CA LYS A 13 -18.76 9.45 2.47
C LYS A 13 -17.72 9.85 3.53
N ILE A 14 -17.33 11.13 3.58
CA ILE A 14 -16.35 11.64 4.55
C ILE A 14 -17.10 12.20 5.76
N CYS A 15 -16.86 11.62 6.95
CA CYS A 15 -17.55 11.98 8.19
C CYS A 15 -16.82 13.06 9.01
N PHE A 16 -15.83 13.74 8.46
CA PHE A 16 -15.03 14.76 9.14
C PHE A 16 -14.77 15.96 8.22
N ASN A 17 -14.27 17.07 8.80
CA ASN A 17 -13.89 18.24 8.02
C ASN A 17 -12.65 17.95 7.17
N THR A 18 -12.79 18.05 5.86
CA THR A 18 -11.70 17.86 4.91
C THR A 18 -10.71 19.03 4.96
N THR A 19 -9.42 18.71 4.91
CA THR A 19 -8.35 19.73 4.80
C THR A 19 -8.34 20.36 3.40
N SER A 20 -7.58 21.43 3.23
CA SER A 20 -7.43 22.10 1.94
C SER A 20 -6.80 21.18 0.89
N GLY A 21 -5.81 20.37 1.30
CA GLY A 21 -5.16 19.36 0.46
C GLY A 21 -6.13 18.27 0.03
N GLN A 22 -6.91 17.71 0.95
CA GLN A 22 -7.91 16.68 0.64
C GLN A 22 -8.97 17.20 -0.33
N LYS A 23 -9.43 18.46 -0.20
CA LYS A 23 -10.38 19.07 -1.14
C LYS A 23 -9.83 19.13 -2.56
N LYS A 24 -8.58 19.61 -2.72
CA LYS A 24 -7.92 19.65 -4.03
C LYS A 24 -7.80 18.27 -4.67
N ILE A 25 -7.49 17.25 -3.88
CA ILE A 25 -7.39 15.88 -4.38
C ILE A 25 -8.75 15.33 -4.79
N ILE A 26 -9.83 15.58 -4.03
CA ILE A 26 -11.18 15.18 -4.40
C ILE A 26 -11.60 15.83 -5.73
N GLU A 27 -11.29 17.10 -5.92
CA GLU A 27 -11.55 17.81 -7.16
C GLU A 27 -10.77 17.20 -8.34
N SER A 28 -9.47 16.95 -8.16
CA SER A 28 -8.60 16.33 -9.18
C SER A 28 -9.02 14.89 -9.51
N LEU A 29 -9.36 14.08 -8.50
CA LEU A 29 -9.90 12.73 -8.69
C LEU A 29 -11.22 12.75 -9.48
N SER A 30 -12.10 13.69 -9.15
CA SER A 30 -13.39 13.82 -9.82
C SER A 30 -13.25 14.26 -11.28
N GLU A 31 -12.27 15.12 -11.58
CA GLU A 31 -11.91 15.52 -12.92
C GLU A 31 -11.30 14.34 -13.71
N TYR A 32 -10.34 13.65 -13.13
CA TYR A 32 -9.72 12.45 -13.68
C TYR A 32 -10.77 11.40 -14.08
N LEU A 33 -11.72 11.13 -13.19
CA LEU A 33 -12.74 10.10 -13.41
C LEU A 33 -13.79 10.52 -14.46
N ALA A 34 -14.05 11.81 -14.63
CA ALA A 34 -15.09 12.32 -15.52
C ALA A 34 -14.58 12.76 -16.89
N GLU A 35 -13.39 13.32 -16.97
CA GLU A 35 -12.94 14.12 -18.11
C GLU A 35 -11.61 13.68 -18.72
N SER A 36 -10.72 13.02 -17.95
CA SER A 36 -9.40 12.62 -18.45
C SER A 36 -9.46 11.37 -19.34
N ASP A 37 -8.44 11.20 -20.17
CA ASP A 37 -8.22 9.99 -20.95
C ASP A 37 -8.17 8.78 -20.01
N PRO A 38 -8.91 7.69 -20.26
CA PRO A 38 -8.78 6.45 -19.48
C PRO A 38 -7.36 5.89 -19.41
N ALA A 39 -6.52 6.17 -20.41
CA ALA A 39 -5.12 5.75 -20.42
C ALA A 39 -4.23 6.58 -19.48
N ALA A 40 -4.66 7.74 -18.99
CA ALA A 40 -3.94 8.52 -18.01
C ALA A 40 -3.83 7.74 -16.68
N ILE A 41 -2.73 7.98 -15.95
CA ILE A 41 -2.50 7.36 -14.63
C ILE A 41 -2.65 8.44 -13.56
N PHE A 42 -3.49 8.17 -12.56
CA PHE A 42 -3.60 9.05 -11.39
C PHE A 42 -2.68 8.55 -10.28
N VAL A 43 -1.86 9.43 -9.73
CA VAL A 43 -0.97 9.14 -8.58
C VAL A 43 -1.40 9.97 -7.39
N LEU A 44 -1.73 9.28 -6.31
CA LEU A 44 -1.97 9.87 -5.00
C LEU A 44 -0.79 9.51 -4.09
N ASN A 45 0.17 10.40 -3.99
CA ASN A 45 1.23 10.29 -3.01
C ASN A 45 0.79 10.93 -1.68
N GLY A 46 1.31 10.46 -0.57
CA GLY A 46 1.06 11.13 0.71
C GLY A 46 1.60 10.34 1.87
N TYR A 47 1.99 11.06 2.89
CA TYR A 47 2.63 10.49 4.06
C TYR A 47 1.68 9.71 4.98
N ALA A 48 2.25 8.93 5.90
CA ALA A 48 1.47 8.27 6.95
C ALA A 48 0.69 9.31 7.77
N GLY A 49 -0.57 9.02 8.09
CA GLY A 49 -1.42 9.91 8.90
C GLY A 49 -2.08 11.07 8.15
N THR A 50 -1.90 11.21 6.83
CA THR A 50 -2.53 12.27 6.03
C THR A 50 -3.98 11.99 5.62
N GLY A 51 -4.49 10.78 5.91
CA GLY A 51 -5.87 10.40 5.60
C GLY A 51 -6.07 9.72 4.25
N LYS A 52 -5.02 9.22 3.59
CA LYS A 52 -5.11 8.43 2.33
C LYS A 52 -6.15 7.31 2.43
N THR A 53 -6.04 6.48 3.46
CA THR A 53 -6.92 5.33 3.70
C THR A 53 -8.40 5.74 3.74
N THR A 54 -8.70 6.83 4.43
CA THR A 54 -10.08 7.35 4.54
C THR A 54 -10.57 7.91 3.21
N LEU A 55 -9.69 8.60 2.47
CA LEU A 55 -10.02 9.13 1.15
C LEU A 55 -10.28 8.00 0.14
N ILE A 56 -9.48 6.93 0.18
CA ILE A 56 -9.69 5.73 -0.66
C ILE A 56 -11.03 5.07 -0.31
N ALA A 57 -11.34 4.89 0.97
CA ALA A 57 -12.61 4.30 1.39
C ALA A 57 -13.81 5.13 0.89
N ALA A 58 -13.72 6.46 1.00
CA ALA A 58 -14.74 7.38 0.49
C ALA A 58 -14.86 7.30 -1.04
N LEU A 59 -13.74 7.25 -1.76
CA LEU A 59 -13.70 7.09 -3.20
C LEU A 59 -14.36 5.77 -3.63
N VAL A 60 -14.01 4.66 -3.00
CA VAL A 60 -14.60 3.33 -3.30
C VAL A 60 -16.11 3.35 -3.11
N GLY A 61 -16.60 3.93 -2.01
CA GLY A 61 -18.03 4.09 -1.77
C GLY A 61 -18.71 4.96 -2.83
N ALA A 62 -18.09 6.09 -3.20
CA ALA A 62 -18.61 6.99 -4.22
C ALA A 62 -18.68 6.35 -5.63
N LEU A 63 -17.65 5.60 -6.01
CA LEU A 63 -17.61 4.85 -7.27
C LEU A 63 -18.79 3.87 -7.36
N LYS A 64 -19.07 3.13 -6.30
CA LYS A 64 -20.20 2.21 -6.23
C LYS A 64 -21.53 2.93 -6.37
N ASP A 65 -21.73 4.04 -5.68
CA ASP A 65 -22.96 4.83 -5.77
C ASP A 65 -23.15 5.42 -7.17
N CYS A 66 -22.07 5.67 -7.90
CA CYS A 66 -22.07 6.08 -9.30
C CYS A 66 -22.20 4.90 -10.30
N GLY A 67 -22.32 3.65 -9.83
CA GLY A 67 -22.36 2.46 -10.70
C GLY A 67 -21.02 2.12 -11.36
N ILE A 68 -19.91 2.67 -10.87
CA ILE A 68 -18.55 2.40 -11.38
C ILE A 68 -17.92 1.30 -10.54
N LYS A 69 -17.40 0.25 -11.18
CA LYS A 69 -16.79 -0.88 -10.49
C LYS A 69 -15.39 -0.54 -9.98
N PRO A 70 -15.15 -0.50 -8.66
CA PRO A 70 -13.80 -0.44 -8.12
C PRO A 70 -13.14 -1.83 -8.17
N VAL A 71 -11.85 -1.89 -8.52
CA VAL A 71 -11.01 -3.09 -8.44
C VAL A 71 -9.82 -2.76 -7.55
N LEU A 72 -9.82 -3.35 -6.34
CA LEU A 72 -8.85 -3.01 -5.30
C LEU A 72 -7.67 -3.99 -5.32
N LEU A 73 -6.48 -3.45 -5.40
CA LEU A 73 -5.24 -4.22 -5.49
C LEU A 73 -4.21 -3.73 -4.48
N ALA A 74 -3.34 -4.65 -4.05
CA ALA A 74 -2.18 -4.32 -3.24
C ALA A 74 -1.00 -5.26 -3.58
N PRO A 75 0.26 -4.88 -3.30
CA PRO A 75 1.42 -5.71 -3.62
C PRO A 75 1.50 -6.97 -2.75
N THR A 76 1.00 -6.94 -1.53
CA THR A 76 1.08 -8.05 -0.57
C THR A 76 -0.28 -8.50 -0.07
N GLY A 77 -0.37 -9.76 0.39
CA GLY A 77 -1.61 -10.31 0.95
C GLY A 77 -2.05 -9.58 2.23
N ARG A 78 -1.11 -9.08 3.05
CA ARG A 78 -1.41 -8.29 4.23
C ARG A 78 -2.01 -6.94 3.85
N ALA A 79 -1.39 -6.21 2.93
CA ALA A 79 -1.91 -4.93 2.45
C ALA A 79 -3.29 -5.10 1.81
N ALA A 80 -3.52 -6.16 1.02
CA ALA A 80 -4.83 -6.45 0.45
C ALA A 80 -5.90 -6.69 1.54
N LYS A 81 -5.58 -7.42 2.63
CA LYS A 81 -6.51 -7.61 3.75
C LYS A 81 -6.85 -6.29 4.45
N VAL A 82 -5.86 -5.44 4.68
CA VAL A 82 -6.05 -4.11 5.27
C VAL A 82 -6.91 -3.24 4.37
N LEU A 83 -6.59 -3.16 3.07
CA LEU A 83 -7.37 -2.44 2.07
C LEU A 83 -8.83 -2.92 2.02
N SER A 84 -9.05 -4.24 2.06
CA SER A 84 -10.40 -4.81 2.08
C SER A 84 -11.17 -4.42 3.35
N ARG A 85 -10.51 -4.39 4.51
CA ARG A 85 -11.14 -4.08 5.80
C ARG A 85 -11.65 -2.63 5.85
N TYR A 86 -10.84 -1.66 5.43
CA TYR A 86 -11.25 -0.25 5.53
C TYR A 86 -12.12 0.23 4.36
N SER A 87 -11.99 -0.38 3.18
CA SER A 87 -12.83 -0.05 2.03
C SER A 87 -14.20 -0.72 2.05
N GLY A 88 -14.35 -1.80 2.82
CA GLY A 88 -15.54 -2.64 2.83
C GLY A 88 -15.73 -3.48 1.56
N GLU A 89 -14.71 -3.53 0.67
CA GLU A 89 -14.76 -4.25 -0.60
C GLU A 89 -13.62 -5.27 -0.71
N PRO A 90 -13.81 -6.38 -1.43
CA PRO A 90 -12.75 -7.36 -1.62
C PRO A 90 -11.55 -6.78 -2.34
N ALA A 91 -10.37 -6.91 -1.74
CA ALA A 91 -9.09 -6.56 -2.36
C ALA A 91 -8.25 -7.81 -2.63
N LEU A 92 -7.51 -7.82 -3.70
CA LEU A 92 -6.63 -8.90 -4.10
C LEU A 92 -5.17 -8.42 -4.17
N THR A 93 -4.24 -9.37 -4.15
CA THR A 93 -2.88 -9.03 -4.55
C THR A 93 -2.83 -8.79 -6.05
N ILE A 94 -1.94 -7.87 -6.48
CA ILE A 94 -1.71 -7.59 -7.90
C ILE A 94 -1.45 -8.90 -8.63
N HIS A 95 -0.51 -9.72 -8.15
CA HIS A 95 -0.17 -10.99 -8.76
C HIS A 95 -1.38 -11.92 -8.96
N LYS A 96 -2.24 -12.05 -7.94
CA LYS A 96 -3.44 -12.90 -8.03
C LYS A 96 -4.43 -12.40 -9.08
N ARG A 97 -4.48 -11.09 -9.32
CA ARG A 97 -5.41 -10.50 -10.27
C ARG A 97 -4.92 -10.56 -11.71
N ILE A 98 -3.64 -10.18 -11.94
CA ILE A 98 -3.14 -9.94 -13.29
C ILE A 98 -2.47 -11.15 -13.93
N TYR A 99 -2.08 -12.18 -13.15
CA TYR A 99 -1.44 -13.36 -13.70
C TYR A 99 -2.33 -14.59 -13.63
N ARG A 100 -2.10 -15.49 -14.58
CA ARG A 100 -2.68 -16.83 -14.62
C ARG A 100 -1.58 -17.89 -14.84
N GLN A 101 -1.71 -19.04 -14.21
CA GLN A 101 -0.83 -20.16 -14.43
C GLN A 101 -1.05 -20.72 -15.85
N ARG A 102 0.02 -20.91 -16.61
CA ARG A 102 -0.02 -21.70 -17.83
C ARG A 102 0.21 -23.16 -17.47
N THR A 103 -0.75 -24.00 -17.76
CA THR A 103 -0.60 -25.46 -17.71
C THR A 103 0.08 -25.89 -19.02
N ASN A 104 1.41 -25.89 -19.05
CA ASN A 104 2.14 -26.56 -20.12
C ASN A 104 2.62 -27.93 -19.58
N ALA A 105 2.69 -28.93 -20.45
CA ALA A 105 3.11 -30.28 -20.11
C ALA A 105 4.58 -30.38 -19.64
N ASP A 106 5.36 -29.32 -19.79
CA ASP A 106 6.73 -29.21 -19.28
C ASP A 106 6.71 -28.56 -17.88
N TYR A 107 7.39 -29.18 -16.94
CA TYR A 107 7.42 -28.96 -15.48
C TYR A 107 7.83 -27.57 -14.99
N GLU A 108 7.91 -26.56 -15.82
CA GLU A 108 8.13 -25.16 -15.42
C GLU A 108 6.82 -24.39 -15.37
N SER A 109 6.32 -24.14 -14.17
CA SER A 109 5.13 -23.32 -13.93
C SER A 109 5.43 -21.83 -14.21
N LYS A 110 5.26 -21.39 -15.45
CA LYS A 110 5.33 -19.96 -15.80
C LYS A 110 3.96 -19.33 -15.71
N PHE A 111 3.88 -18.16 -15.07
CA PHE A 111 2.66 -17.35 -14.99
C PHE A 111 2.68 -16.32 -16.12
N SER A 112 1.61 -16.27 -16.90
CA SER A 112 1.44 -15.26 -17.95
C SER A 112 0.41 -14.22 -17.55
N LEU A 113 0.49 -13.04 -18.16
CA LEU A 113 -0.48 -11.99 -18.00
C LEU A 113 -1.88 -12.52 -18.40
N ASN A 114 -2.85 -12.25 -17.53
CA ASN A 114 -4.25 -12.63 -17.76
C ASN A 114 -4.92 -11.61 -18.69
N ILE A 115 -6.07 -11.97 -19.25
CA ILE A 115 -6.89 -11.05 -20.05
C ILE A 115 -7.77 -10.24 -19.11
N ASN A 116 -7.72 -8.91 -19.23
CA ASN A 116 -8.64 -8.04 -18.52
C ASN A 116 -9.98 -7.96 -19.27
N GLN A 117 -11.04 -8.44 -18.65
CA GLN A 117 -12.40 -8.42 -19.21
C GLN A 117 -13.26 -7.28 -18.65
N GLU A 118 -12.68 -6.43 -17.79
CA GLU A 118 -13.40 -5.33 -17.16
C GLU A 118 -13.72 -4.21 -18.18
N ARG A 119 -14.80 -3.49 -17.90
CA ARG A 119 -15.23 -2.33 -18.70
C ARG A 119 -15.58 -1.19 -17.77
N GLY A 120 -14.99 -0.01 -18.00
CA GLY A 120 -15.22 1.19 -17.20
C GLY A 120 -14.82 1.02 -15.72
N ALA A 121 -14.00 0.03 -15.39
CA ALA A 121 -13.58 -0.21 -14.03
C ALA A 121 -12.43 0.71 -13.61
N VAL A 122 -12.42 1.09 -12.33
CA VAL A 122 -11.33 1.88 -11.72
C VAL A 122 -10.48 0.96 -10.86
N PHE A 123 -9.26 0.72 -11.30
CA PHE A 123 -8.26 -0.04 -10.58
C PHE A 123 -7.57 0.89 -9.58
N ILE A 124 -7.63 0.55 -8.31
CA ILE A 124 -6.99 1.29 -7.21
C ILE A 124 -5.94 0.38 -6.60
N VAL A 125 -4.69 0.80 -6.67
CA VAL A 125 -3.55 0.08 -6.13
C VAL A 125 -3.03 0.83 -4.91
N ASP A 126 -3.21 0.25 -3.75
CA ASP A 126 -2.65 0.76 -2.49
C ASP A 126 -1.25 0.20 -2.24
N GLU A 127 -0.45 0.90 -1.44
CA GLU A 127 0.97 0.58 -1.18
C GLU A 127 1.81 0.47 -2.48
N ALA A 128 1.53 1.35 -3.45
CA ALA A 128 2.19 1.35 -4.75
C ALA A 128 3.71 1.62 -4.67
N SER A 129 4.20 2.17 -3.54
CA SER A 129 5.64 2.36 -3.28
C SER A 129 6.47 1.08 -3.41
N MET A 130 5.86 -0.09 -3.21
CA MET A 130 6.53 -1.39 -3.31
C MET A 130 6.59 -1.98 -4.72
N LEU A 131 6.03 -1.32 -5.74
CA LEU A 131 5.99 -1.82 -7.11
C LEU A 131 7.33 -1.61 -7.81
N ALA A 132 7.99 -2.71 -8.16
CA ALA A 132 9.22 -2.69 -8.93
C ALA A 132 8.93 -2.65 -10.44
N ASN A 133 9.86 -2.04 -11.20
CA ASN A 133 9.87 -2.07 -12.66
C ASN A 133 11.17 -2.66 -13.22
N GLY A 134 11.87 -3.48 -12.44
CA GLY A 134 13.06 -4.19 -12.88
C GLY A 134 12.70 -5.54 -13.47
N SER A 135 13.16 -5.83 -14.67
CA SER A 135 13.11 -7.19 -15.24
C SER A 135 14.20 -8.04 -14.58
N SER A 136 13.83 -9.20 -14.03
CA SER A 136 14.79 -10.22 -13.63
C SER A 136 14.86 -11.29 -14.72
N ASP A 137 16.06 -11.60 -15.20
CA ASP A 137 16.27 -12.77 -16.05
C ASP A 137 15.76 -14.03 -15.30
N GLY A 138 14.85 -14.78 -15.93
CA GLY A 138 14.22 -15.94 -15.31
C GLY A 138 12.95 -15.63 -14.50
N ALA A 139 12.25 -14.53 -14.80
CA ALA A 139 11.00 -14.18 -14.14
C ALA A 139 9.97 -15.32 -14.20
N ILE A 140 9.46 -15.69 -13.02
CA ILE A 140 8.37 -16.68 -12.89
C ILE A 140 7.03 -16.07 -13.32
N PHE A 141 6.87 -14.75 -13.13
CA PHE A 141 5.65 -14.02 -13.40
C PHE A 141 5.83 -13.03 -14.56
N GLY A 142 5.00 -13.15 -15.58
CA GLY A 142 4.86 -12.20 -16.68
C GLY A 142 6.18 -11.81 -17.35
N SER A 143 6.38 -10.51 -17.52
CA SER A 143 7.61 -9.93 -18.07
C SER A 143 8.74 -9.81 -17.01
N GLY A 144 8.41 -9.97 -15.74
CA GLY A 144 9.31 -9.66 -14.61
C GLY A 144 9.27 -8.18 -14.17
N ALA A 145 8.61 -7.32 -14.92
CA ALA A 145 8.39 -5.92 -14.60
C ALA A 145 6.93 -5.72 -14.15
N LEU A 146 6.69 -5.79 -12.85
CA LEU A 146 5.33 -5.82 -12.28
C LEU A 146 4.51 -4.58 -12.62
N LEU A 147 5.14 -3.40 -12.67
CA LEU A 147 4.47 -2.15 -13.02
C LEU A 147 4.06 -2.14 -14.50
N ASP A 148 4.93 -2.57 -15.42
CA ASP A 148 4.63 -2.70 -16.86
C ASP A 148 3.46 -3.66 -17.07
N ASP A 149 3.51 -4.82 -16.43
CA ASP A 149 2.47 -5.84 -16.54
C ASP A 149 1.13 -5.34 -15.97
N LEU A 150 1.16 -4.59 -14.86
CA LEU A 150 -0.05 -3.98 -14.28
C LEU A 150 -0.68 -2.96 -15.22
N VAL A 151 0.11 -2.02 -15.76
CA VAL A 151 -0.38 -1.00 -16.70
C VAL A 151 -0.93 -1.68 -17.97
N SER A 152 -0.19 -2.64 -18.52
CA SER A 152 -0.62 -3.41 -19.69
C SER A 152 -1.93 -4.18 -19.43
N TYR A 153 -2.06 -4.78 -18.25
CA TYR A 153 -3.28 -5.47 -17.85
C TYR A 153 -4.48 -4.52 -17.76
N VAL A 154 -4.34 -3.37 -17.08
CA VAL A 154 -5.42 -2.41 -16.94
C VAL A 154 -5.87 -1.89 -18.30
N ARG A 155 -4.94 -1.53 -19.17
CA ARG A 155 -5.22 -1.06 -20.53
C ARG A 155 -5.77 -2.13 -21.48
N GLY A 156 -5.55 -3.40 -21.16
CA GLY A 156 -6.19 -4.52 -21.87
C GLY A 156 -7.70 -4.59 -21.64
N GLY A 157 -8.25 -3.90 -20.65
CA GLY A 157 -9.68 -3.71 -20.46
C GLY A 157 -10.23 -2.55 -21.28
N ARG A 158 -11.55 -2.43 -21.31
CA ARG A 158 -12.20 -1.34 -22.05
C ARG A 158 -12.48 -0.16 -21.10
N ASP A 159 -11.96 1.02 -21.41
CA ASP A 159 -12.18 2.26 -20.64
C ASP A 159 -11.86 2.10 -19.14
N CYS A 160 -10.89 1.25 -18.80
CA CYS A 160 -10.42 1.05 -17.43
C CYS A 160 -9.43 2.13 -17.05
N ARG A 161 -9.46 2.56 -15.79
CA ARG A 161 -8.59 3.61 -15.22
C ARG A 161 -7.69 3.05 -14.14
N LEU A 162 -6.53 3.67 -13.93
CA LEU A 162 -5.54 3.26 -12.92
C LEU A 162 -5.25 4.40 -11.95
N ILE A 163 -5.43 4.13 -10.67
CA ILE A 163 -5.07 5.00 -9.56
C ILE A 163 -3.99 4.28 -8.75
N LEU A 164 -2.82 4.88 -8.63
CA LEU A 164 -1.70 4.43 -7.80
C LEU A 164 -1.69 5.26 -6.52
N VAL A 165 -1.70 4.59 -5.37
CA VAL A 165 -1.71 5.23 -4.06
C VAL A 165 -0.53 4.72 -3.24
N GLY A 166 0.22 5.61 -2.62
CA GLY A 166 1.38 5.20 -1.84
C GLY A 166 1.99 6.35 -1.04
N ASP A 167 3.17 6.07 -0.55
CA ASP A 167 3.97 6.98 0.26
C ASP A 167 5.43 6.82 -0.20
N ASP A 168 5.97 7.86 -0.83
CA ASP A 168 7.34 7.86 -1.37
C ASP A 168 8.42 7.96 -0.29
N ALA A 169 8.05 8.30 0.94
CA ALA A 169 8.94 8.23 2.10
C ALA A 169 9.04 6.81 2.69
N GLN A 170 8.19 5.87 2.25
CA GLN A 170 8.31 4.46 2.62
C GLN A 170 9.40 3.75 1.81
N LEU A 171 9.74 2.53 2.25
CA LEU A 171 10.77 1.75 1.59
C LEU A 171 10.41 1.49 0.12
N PRO A 172 11.33 1.80 -0.81
CA PRO A 172 11.16 1.46 -2.21
C PRO A 172 11.23 -0.05 -2.44
N PRO A 173 10.97 -0.54 -3.65
CA PRO A 173 11.14 -1.94 -4.00
C PRO A 173 12.56 -2.44 -3.73
N ILE A 174 12.71 -3.72 -3.46
CA ILE A 174 14.02 -4.33 -3.19
C ILE A 174 14.96 -4.10 -4.37
N GLY A 175 16.12 -3.49 -4.09
CA GLY A 175 17.14 -3.18 -5.10
C GLY A 175 16.91 -1.89 -5.89
N ALA A 176 15.91 -1.09 -5.51
CA ALA A 176 15.67 0.23 -6.07
C ALA A 176 15.92 1.34 -5.04
N ASP A 177 16.38 2.49 -5.49
CA ASP A 177 16.61 3.67 -4.65
C ASP A 177 15.35 4.55 -4.50
N TYR A 178 14.36 4.35 -5.36
CA TYR A 178 13.07 5.08 -5.35
C TYR A 178 11.93 4.19 -5.85
N SER A 179 10.70 4.65 -5.67
CA SER A 179 9.51 3.95 -6.14
C SER A 179 9.10 4.42 -7.54
N PRO A 180 9.30 3.61 -8.60
CA PRO A 180 8.93 4.00 -9.96
C PRO A 180 7.42 4.20 -10.13
N ALA A 181 6.60 3.57 -9.33
CA ALA A 181 5.14 3.70 -9.39
C ALA A 181 4.60 4.99 -8.77
N LEU A 182 5.43 5.75 -8.06
CA LEU A 182 5.08 7.05 -7.48
C LEU A 182 5.87 8.20 -8.13
N ASP A 183 6.81 7.91 -9.04
CA ASP A 183 7.59 8.92 -9.75
C ASP A 183 6.90 9.31 -11.08
N PRO A 184 6.43 10.56 -11.23
CA PRO A 184 5.80 11.02 -12.46
C PRO A 184 6.70 10.89 -13.70
N LYS A 185 8.04 11.03 -13.53
CA LYS A 185 8.99 10.88 -14.64
C LYS A 185 9.06 9.43 -15.11
N ALA A 186 9.14 8.48 -14.18
CA ALA A 186 9.15 7.07 -14.51
C ALA A 186 7.82 6.65 -15.16
N LEU A 187 6.70 7.18 -14.67
CA LEU A 187 5.37 6.87 -15.20
C LEU A 187 5.06 7.54 -16.56
N SER A 188 5.77 8.62 -16.91
CA SER A 188 5.53 9.36 -18.17
C SER A 188 5.70 8.52 -19.44
N VAL A 189 6.45 7.41 -19.37
CA VAL A 189 6.58 6.44 -20.47
C VAL A 189 5.26 5.76 -20.84
N TYR A 190 4.31 5.74 -19.88
CA TYR A 190 2.97 5.19 -20.10
C TYR A 190 1.94 6.24 -20.58
N GLY A 191 2.29 7.52 -20.66
CA GLY A 191 1.42 8.60 -21.11
C GLY A 191 1.20 9.68 -20.07
N GLU A 192 0.01 10.27 -20.04
CA GLU A 192 -0.34 11.33 -19.11
C GLU A 192 -0.37 10.84 -17.65
N VAL A 193 0.23 11.62 -16.76
CA VAL A 193 0.27 11.35 -15.32
C VAL A 193 -0.31 12.54 -14.57
N ILE A 194 -1.37 12.30 -13.82
CA ILE A 194 -1.96 13.29 -12.91
C ILE A 194 -1.45 12.99 -11.51
N TYR A 195 -0.50 13.80 -11.06
CA TYR A 195 0.14 13.63 -9.76
C TYR A 195 -0.47 14.56 -8.71
N THR A 196 -0.80 13.99 -7.55
CA THR A 196 -1.29 14.73 -6.40
C THR A 196 -0.57 14.29 -5.13
N SER A 197 -0.34 15.23 -4.19
CA SER A 197 0.27 14.89 -2.90
C SER A 197 -0.58 15.35 -1.72
N LEU A 198 -0.56 14.55 -0.67
CA LEU A 198 -1.19 14.77 0.63
C LEU A 198 -0.10 14.95 1.69
N ASP A 199 0.24 16.20 1.97
CA ASP A 199 1.35 16.54 2.86
C ASP A 199 0.86 16.96 4.26
N GLU A 200 -0.42 17.38 4.37
CA GLU A 200 -1.02 17.81 5.62
C GLU A 200 -1.33 16.60 6.53
N VAL A 201 -0.62 16.48 7.65
CA VAL A 201 -0.87 15.46 8.68
C VAL A 201 -2.13 15.81 9.45
N VAL A 202 -3.18 15.01 9.33
CA VAL A 202 -4.50 15.23 9.97
C VAL A 202 -4.51 14.78 11.43
N ARG A 203 -3.68 13.78 11.78
CA ARG A 203 -3.57 13.28 13.16
C ARG A 203 -2.60 14.14 13.94
N GLN A 204 -3.09 15.25 14.48
CA GLN A 204 -2.39 15.97 15.53
C GLN A 204 -2.70 15.33 16.89
N GLU A 205 -2.15 14.18 17.16
CA GLU A 205 -1.89 13.81 18.55
C GLU A 205 -0.58 14.49 18.95
N ALA A 206 -0.71 15.68 19.52
CA ALA A 206 0.46 16.48 19.97
C ALA A 206 1.35 15.71 20.98
N GLU A 207 0.86 14.60 21.51
CA GLU A 207 1.52 13.72 22.47
C GLU A 207 2.04 12.40 21.86
N SER A 208 1.92 12.19 20.52
CA SER A 208 2.44 10.97 19.90
C SER A 208 3.92 11.09 19.57
N GLY A 209 4.73 10.36 20.29
CA GLY A 209 6.16 10.20 20.02
C GLY A 209 6.45 9.42 18.75
N ILE A 210 5.59 8.48 18.37
CA ILE A 210 5.69 7.75 17.11
C ILE A 210 5.56 8.72 15.95
N LEU A 211 4.55 9.60 15.97
CA LEU A 211 4.34 10.59 14.92
C LEU A 211 5.46 11.64 14.89
N PHE A 212 5.90 12.09 16.07
CA PHE A 212 7.02 13.04 16.18
C PHE A 212 8.29 12.48 15.54
N ASN A 213 8.68 11.25 15.90
CA ASN A 213 9.89 10.62 15.39
C ASN A 213 9.77 10.27 13.89
N ALA A 214 8.60 9.87 13.42
CA ALA A 214 8.35 9.65 11.99
C ALA A 214 8.49 10.95 11.19
N THR A 215 7.97 12.07 11.73
CA THR A 215 8.11 13.40 11.11
C THR A 215 9.56 13.86 11.08
N LEU A 216 10.32 13.61 12.15
CA LEU A 216 11.75 13.91 12.21
C LEU A 216 12.51 13.18 11.08
N VAL A 217 12.29 11.86 10.93
CA VAL A 217 12.95 11.08 9.86
C VAL A 217 12.55 11.59 8.47
N ARG A 218 11.29 11.96 8.29
CA ARG A 218 10.82 12.54 7.03
C ARG A 218 11.53 13.84 6.69
N CYS A 219 11.58 14.78 7.64
CA CYS A 219 12.31 16.04 7.44
C CYS A 219 13.79 15.80 7.10
N MET A 220 14.42 14.78 7.68
CA MET A 220 15.78 14.40 7.32
C MET A 220 15.89 13.92 5.88
N LEU A 221 14.97 13.08 5.43
CA LEU A 221 14.92 12.56 4.05
C LEU A 221 14.70 13.70 3.04
N GLU A 222 13.72 14.57 3.27
CA GLU A 222 13.42 15.71 2.40
C GLU A 222 14.59 16.69 2.25
N ASN A 223 15.38 16.86 3.31
CA ASN A 223 16.57 17.73 3.31
C ASN A 223 17.88 17.00 2.93
N GLY A 224 17.82 15.72 2.54
CA GLY A 224 19.00 14.93 2.18
C GLY A 224 19.98 14.71 3.33
N ILE A 225 19.52 14.73 4.58
CA ILE A 225 20.36 14.54 5.76
C ILE A 225 20.59 13.04 5.96
N CYS A 226 21.84 12.59 5.77
CA CYS A 226 22.25 11.19 5.91
C CYS A 226 22.82 10.84 7.28
N GLU A 227 22.36 11.49 8.34
CA GLU A 227 22.77 11.20 9.71
C GLU A 227 21.86 10.15 10.36
N VAL A 228 22.36 9.48 11.40
CA VAL A 228 21.54 8.56 12.19
C VAL A 228 20.53 9.37 13.02
N PRO A 229 19.21 9.15 12.87
CA PRO A 229 18.22 9.91 13.61
C PRO A 229 18.32 9.63 15.10
N ARG A 230 18.21 10.67 15.92
CA ARG A 230 18.11 10.57 17.38
C ARG A 230 16.64 10.62 17.78
N PHE A 231 16.07 9.47 18.03
CA PHE A 231 14.66 9.38 18.45
C PHE A 231 14.46 9.93 19.87
N ARG A 232 13.39 10.69 20.02
CA ARG A 232 12.91 11.08 21.35
C ARG A 232 12.06 9.94 21.93
N MET A 233 12.38 9.56 23.16
CA MET A 233 11.76 8.42 23.86
C MET A 233 10.89 8.87 25.05
N ASP A 234 10.78 10.18 25.29
CA ASP A 234 10.07 10.79 26.42
C ASP A 234 8.56 10.97 26.16
N PHE A 235 7.96 10.09 25.38
CA PHE A 235 6.53 10.11 25.05
C PHE A 235 5.82 8.89 25.65
N PRO A 236 4.52 9.02 26.01
CA PRO A 236 3.75 7.95 26.65
C PRO A 236 3.48 6.74 25.76
N ASP A 237 3.57 6.91 24.42
CA ASP A 237 3.38 5.87 23.42
C ASP A 237 4.67 5.16 22.98
N ILE A 238 5.80 5.48 23.63
CA ILE A 238 7.11 4.87 23.35
C ILE A 238 7.72 4.35 24.66
N GLU A 239 8.11 3.09 24.66
CA GLU A 239 8.82 2.45 25.76
C GLU A 239 10.12 1.82 25.26
N ALA A 240 11.24 2.11 25.91
CA ALA A 240 12.50 1.43 25.68
C ALA A 240 12.53 0.11 26.46
N VAL A 241 12.77 -1.00 25.77
CA VAL A 241 12.80 -2.33 26.37
C VAL A 241 14.19 -2.94 26.21
N GLU A 242 14.78 -3.41 27.30
CA GLU A 242 16.04 -4.14 27.24
C GLU A 242 15.85 -5.55 26.66
N GLY A 243 16.91 -6.06 26.01
CA GLY A 243 16.82 -7.36 25.32
C GLY A 243 16.42 -8.54 26.20
N GLY A 244 16.75 -8.49 27.53
CA GLY A 244 16.36 -9.50 28.50
C GLY A 244 14.86 -9.49 28.85
N GLU A 245 14.22 -8.34 28.80
CA GLU A 245 12.81 -8.14 29.15
C GLU A 245 11.87 -8.27 27.94
N PHE A 246 12.42 -8.34 26.73
CA PHE A 246 11.64 -8.28 25.50
C PHE A 246 10.54 -9.34 25.41
N MET A 247 10.80 -10.57 25.81
CA MET A 247 9.82 -11.67 25.71
C MET A 247 8.68 -11.50 26.71
N GLU A 248 8.95 -11.01 27.92
CA GLU A 248 7.95 -10.69 28.94
C GLU A 248 7.05 -9.55 28.46
N LYS A 249 7.63 -8.46 27.98
CA LYS A 249 6.89 -7.32 27.42
C LYS A 249 6.05 -7.71 26.20
N LEU A 250 6.56 -8.61 25.38
CA LEU A 250 5.79 -9.11 24.23
C LEU A 250 4.60 -9.97 24.67
N GLN A 251 4.75 -10.78 25.73
CA GLN A 251 3.64 -11.52 26.32
C GLN A 251 2.57 -10.55 26.85
N ASP A 252 2.99 -9.53 27.61
CA ASP A 252 2.08 -8.48 28.10
C ASP A 252 1.32 -7.79 26.96
N CYS A 253 2.00 -7.51 25.85
CA CYS A 253 1.35 -6.93 24.67
C CYS A 253 0.31 -7.89 24.06
N TYR A 254 0.62 -9.17 23.95
CA TYR A 254 -0.34 -10.15 23.44
C TYR A 254 -1.55 -10.34 24.36
N ASP A 255 -1.32 -10.31 25.68
CA ASP A 255 -2.39 -10.44 26.66
C ASP A 255 -3.29 -9.21 26.69
N ARG A 256 -2.70 -8.02 26.51
CA ARG A 256 -3.41 -6.74 26.58
C ARG A 256 -4.09 -6.36 25.26
N TYR A 257 -3.43 -6.54 24.11
CA TYR A 257 -3.88 -6.05 22.81
C TYR A 257 -4.27 -7.15 21.83
N GLY A 258 -3.87 -8.39 22.12
CA GLY A 258 -4.07 -9.52 21.20
C GLY A 258 -2.94 -9.67 20.16
N ARG A 259 -2.90 -10.85 19.56
CA ARG A 259 -1.87 -11.20 18.56
C ARG A 259 -2.03 -10.48 17.24
N ASP A 260 -3.25 -10.18 16.85
CA ASP A 260 -3.56 -9.52 15.58
C ASP A 260 -3.22 -8.03 15.61
N GLU A 261 -3.20 -7.42 16.80
CA GLU A 261 -2.89 -6.01 17.01
C GLU A 261 -1.42 -5.77 17.46
N THR A 262 -0.63 -6.85 17.65
CA THR A 262 0.77 -6.77 18.07
C THR A 262 1.70 -7.28 16.97
N ILE A 263 2.71 -6.48 16.60
CA ILE A 263 3.68 -6.85 15.57
C ILE A 263 5.11 -6.62 16.05
N VAL A 264 6.01 -7.56 15.72
CA VAL A 264 7.45 -7.42 15.92
C VAL A 264 8.11 -7.05 14.58
N ILE A 265 8.72 -5.87 14.54
CA ILE A 265 9.44 -5.38 13.36
C ILE A 265 10.92 -5.71 13.50
N THR A 266 11.51 -6.33 12.47
CA THR A 266 12.92 -6.73 12.47
C THR A 266 13.64 -6.27 11.20
N ARG A 267 14.95 -6.11 11.30
CA ARG A 267 15.80 -5.69 10.19
C ARG A 267 15.94 -6.73 9.06
N SER A 268 15.72 -8.02 9.35
CA SER A 268 15.97 -9.08 8.36
C SER A 268 15.09 -10.30 8.58
N ASN A 269 14.81 -11.04 7.50
CA ASN A 269 14.07 -12.30 7.55
C ASN A 269 14.71 -13.33 8.48
N LYS A 270 16.06 -13.37 8.55
CA LYS A 270 16.77 -14.26 9.47
C LYS A 270 16.42 -13.95 10.94
N ARG A 271 16.34 -12.66 11.31
CA ARG A 271 15.92 -12.25 12.65
C ARG A 271 14.43 -12.50 12.85
N ALA A 272 13.58 -12.19 11.87
CA ALA A 272 12.16 -12.47 11.96
C ALA A 272 11.88 -13.95 12.24
N ASN A 273 12.54 -14.87 11.52
CA ASN A 273 12.40 -16.30 11.78
C ASN A 273 12.84 -16.71 13.19
N ARG A 274 13.96 -16.15 13.69
CA ARG A 274 14.40 -16.40 15.08
C ARG A 274 13.36 -15.93 16.11
N TYR A 275 12.80 -14.73 15.93
CA TYR A 275 11.73 -14.24 16.81
C TYR A 275 10.48 -15.10 16.71
N ASN A 276 10.06 -15.47 15.49
CA ASN A 276 8.92 -16.35 15.30
C ASN A 276 9.09 -17.70 16.01
N ASP A 277 10.27 -18.32 15.93
CA ASP A 277 10.57 -19.57 16.61
C ASP A 277 10.57 -19.38 18.14
N GLY A 278 11.18 -18.29 18.63
CA GLY A 278 11.16 -17.95 20.05
C GLY A 278 9.75 -17.69 20.59
N ILE A 279 8.96 -16.90 19.87
CA ILE A 279 7.57 -16.60 20.22
C ILE A 279 6.73 -17.88 20.26
N ARG A 280 6.87 -18.76 19.28
CA ARG A 280 6.13 -20.03 19.26
C ARG A 280 6.46 -20.90 20.47
N ARG A 281 7.75 -21.03 20.83
CA ARG A 281 8.19 -21.89 21.92
C ARG A 281 7.89 -21.30 23.29
N TYR A 282 8.25 -20.04 23.52
CA TYR A 282 8.28 -19.44 24.85
C TYR A 282 7.03 -18.64 25.20
N VAL A 283 6.37 -18.05 24.19
CA VAL A 283 5.19 -17.20 24.41
C VAL A 283 3.91 -17.98 24.13
N LEU A 284 3.88 -18.80 23.08
CA LEU A 284 2.68 -19.51 22.66
C LEU A 284 2.62 -20.96 23.14
N GLY A 285 3.68 -21.48 23.77
CA GLY A 285 3.75 -22.87 24.22
C GLY A 285 3.50 -23.90 23.11
N ALA A 286 3.72 -23.53 21.84
CA ALA A 286 3.51 -24.44 20.72
C ALA A 286 4.69 -25.41 20.65
N GLU A 287 4.40 -26.72 20.84
CA GLU A 287 5.40 -27.77 20.61
C GLU A 287 5.90 -27.74 19.17
N GLU A 288 7.17 -28.16 18.95
CA GLU A 288 7.74 -28.28 17.60
C GLU A 288 6.83 -29.17 16.75
N ILE A 289 6.13 -28.55 15.80
CA ILE A 289 5.51 -29.33 14.72
C ILE A 289 6.69 -29.91 13.95
N GLY A 290 6.92 -31.23 14.13
CA GLY A 290 7.94 -31.98 13.43
C GLY A 290 7.86 -31.64 11.93
N ARG A 291 8.98 -31.36 11.30
CA ARG A 291 9.09 -31.25 9.84
C ARG A 291 8.55 -32.55 9.27
N ALA A 292 7.31 -32.56 8.83
CA ALA A 292 6.83 -33.59 7.93
C ALA A 292 7.70 -33.50 6.68
N HIS A 293 8.59 -34.48 6.51
CA HIS A 293 9.27 -34.70 5.26
C HIS A 293 8.21 -35.04 4.20
N VAL A 294 8.04 -34.15 3.24
CA VAL A 294 7.49 -34.46 1.94
C VAL A 294 8.55 -34.12 0.90
#